data_1681d09aa601f2db1152995a5be46c53
#
_entry.id   1681d09aa601f2db1152995a5be46c53
#
_cell.length_a   1.000
_cell.length_b   1.000
_cell.length_c   1.000
_cell.angle_alpha   90.00
_cell.angle_beta   90.00
_cell.angle_gamma   90.00
#
_symmetry.space_group_name_H-M   'P 1'
#
loop_
_entity.id
_entity.type
_entity.pdbx_description
1 polymer ?
#
loop_
_entity_poly.entity_id
_entity_poly.type
_entity_poly.pdbx_seq_one_letter_code
_entity_poly.pdbx_strand_id
1 'polypeptide(L)'
;MATATAATTAPQQAELGRQDQTLLVFARLMEGGLEDEETVTELGKLTKLLTDDVELVKKGEPSITSIIDGDCVDTILCYLDMRQPDIVRGHAALCTSAYLKAAGEEGNRKLAGFFRERVRRATYDDYIVAFCVAAAIFPIVPDLTSELFLSEGFLGSLGPLMRRKWKSRKVETACLEMLNAACTHSQCREAVQKYCAEWLEEIVDQDPEEVVKSMHAADPDVHVQEGSISMRRHSLQVQNLAAVVLAKLRVSNTVHTPPLDAATVSF
;
A
#
# COMPACT_ATOMS: atom_id res chain seq x y z
N MET A 1 4.68 50.17 -52.24
CA MET A 1 4.72 49.97 -50.84
C MET A 1 4.31 48.50 -50.53
N ALA A 2 5.27 47.64 -50.34
CA ALA A 2 5.03 46.22 -50.02
C ALA A 2 5.28 46.03 -48.54
N THR A 3 4.24 45.69 -47.77
CA THR A 3 4.30 45.35 -46.37
C THR A 3 4.70 43.88 -46.23
N ALA A 4 5.92 43.65 -45.76
CA ALA A 4 6.41 42.34 -45.42
C ALA A 4 5.79 41.93 -44.09
N THR A 5 4.93 40.93 -44.11
CA THR A 5 4.41 40.26 -42.89
C THR A 5 5.49 39.31 -42.36
N ALA A 6 6.12 39.68 -41.26
CA ALA A 6 7.04 38.79 -40.54
C ALA A 6 6.23 37.69 -39.90
N ALA A 7 6.39 36.47 -40.37
CA ALA A 7 5.90 35.28 -39.71
C ALA A 7 6.77 35.04 -38.48
N THR A 8 6.22 35.27 -37.30
CA THR A 8 6.81 34.90 -36.01
C THR A 8 6.77 33.38 -35.89
N THR A 9 7.90 32.75 -36.17
CA THR A 9 8.08 31.30 -35.91
C THR A 9 8.10 31.10 -34.38
N ALA A 10 7.05 30.46 -33.85
CA ALA A 10 7.07 30.02 -32.49
C ALA A 10 8.26 29.08 -32.29
N PRO A 11 9.01 29.18 -31.16
CA PRO A 11 10.12 28.27 -30.90
C PRO A 11 9.55 26.85 -30.78
N GLN A 12 10.02 25.93 -31.64
CA GLN A 12 9.83 24.51 -31.46
C GLN A 12 10.41 24.15 -30.09
N GLN A 13 9.55 23.89 -29.12
CA GLN A 13 9.96 23.24 -27.89
C GLN A 13 10.50 21.87 -28.32
N ALA A 14 11.82 21.70 -28.21
CA ALA A 14 12.45 20.40 -28.36
C ALA A 14 11.75 19.46 -27.37
N GLU A 15 11.17 18.36 -27.85
CA GLU A 15 10.58 17.36 -26.97
C GLU A 15 11.68 16.86 -26.04
N LEU A 16 11.47 17.03 -24.73
CA LEU A 16 12.37 16.56 -23.69
C LEU A 16 12.54 15.04 -23.82
N GLY A 17 13.75 14.54 -23.68
CA GLY A 17 14.03 13.11 -23.62
C GLY A 17 13.27 12.44 -22.49
N ARG A 18 13.03 11.13 -22.60
CA ARG A 18 12.28 10.34 -21.60
C ARG A 18 12.87 10.47 -20.18
N GLN A 19 14.18 10.49 -20.06
CA GLN A 19 14.87 10.66 -18.78
C GLN A 19 14.59 12.04 -18.18
N ASP A 20 14.68 13.09 -18.98
CA ASP A 20 14.40 14.46 -18.52
C ASP A 20 12.94 14.64 -18.12
N GLN A 21 12.01 14.04 -18.89
CA GLN A 21 10.59 14.02 -18.53
C GLN A 21 10.37 13.32 -17.19
N THR A 22 11.04 12.19 -16.95
CA THR A 22 10.94 11.43 -15.69
C THR A 22 11.46 12.27 -14.52
N LEU A 23 12.63 12.88 -14.66
CA LEU A 23 13.20 13.75 -13.62
C LEU A 23 12.31 14.95 -13.33
N LEU A 24 11.72 15.56 -14.35
CA LEU A 24 10.80 16.69 -14.17
C LEU A 24 9.53 16.28 -13.39
N VAL A 25 8.97 15.10 -13.66
CA VAL A 25 7.82 14.58 -12.92
C VAL A 25 8.19 14.36 -11.46
N PHE A 26 9.34 13.74 -11.19
CA PHE A 26 9.80 13.55 -9.80
C PHE A 26 10.06 14.87 -9.10
N ALA A 27 10.71 15.83 -9.75
CA ALA A 27 10.93 17.14 -9.16
C ALA A 27 9.61 17.78 -8.69
N ARG A 28 8.56 17.73 -9.53
CA ARG A 28 7.24 18.25 -9.17
C ARG A 28 6.60 17.49 -7.99
N LEU A 29 6.65 16.16 -8.01
CA LEU A 29 6.09 15.35 -6.93
C LEU A 29 6.84 15.58 -5.60
N MET A 30 8.16 15.83 -5.65
CA MET A 30 9.00 16.06 -4.47
C MET A 30 8.88 17.48 -3.89
N GLU A 31 8.61 18.49 -4.72
CA GLU A 31 8.43 19.87 -4.26
C GLU A 31 7.25 19.98 -3.29
N GLY A 32 6.25 19.12 -3.40
CA GLY A 32 5.03 19.14 -2.59
C GLY A 32 4.12 20.32 -2.94
N GLY A 33 2.97 20.38 -2.27
CA GLY A 33 2.01 21.49 -2.45
C GLY A 33 1.19 21.41 -3.74
N LEU A 34 1.29 20.30 -4.47
CA LEU A 34 0.40 20.03 -5.61
C LEU A 34 -1.03 19.80 -5.13
N GLU A 35 -1.99 20.32 -5.86
CA GLU A 35 -3.40 19.93 -5.69
C GLU A 35 -3.59 18.46 -6.11
N ASP A 36 -4.66 17.83 -5.61
CA ASP A 36 -4.92 16.41 -5.85
C ASP A 36 -4.98 16.06 -7.35
N GLU A 37 -5.61 16.90 -8.16
CA GLU A 37 -5.71 16.71 -9.62
C GLU A 37 -4.36 16.82 -10.32
N GLU A 38 -3.49 17.70 -9.86
CA GLU A 38 -2.13 17.85 -10.37
C GLU A 38 -1.28 16.63 -9.99
N THR A 39 -1.38 16.19 -8.73
CA THR A 39 -0.71 14.98 -8.24
C THR A 39 -1.11 13.75 -9.04
N VAL A 40 -2.40 13.55 -9.27
CA VAL A 40 -2.94 12.46 -10.12
C VAL A 40 -2.39 12.55 -11.54
N THR A 41 -2.31 13.76 -12.08
CA THR A 41 -1.76 14.00 -13.43
C THR A 41 -0.29 13.61 -13.51
N GLU A 42 0.53 14.02 -12.55
CA GLU A 42 1.97 13.70 -12.54
C GLU A 42 2.21 12.20 -12.30
N LEU A 43 1.48 11.56 -11.36
CA LEU A 43 1.52 10.11 -11.19
C LEU A 43 1.09 9.34 -12.44
N GLY A 44 0.08 9.86 -13.16
CA GLY A 44 -0.37 9.31 -14.44
C GLY A 44 0.68 9.39 -15.53
N LYS A 45 1.38 10.53 -15.65
CA LYS A 45 2.52 10.70 -16.59
C LYS A 45 3.64 9.70 -16.27
N LEU A 46 4.02 9.58 -15.00
CA LEU A 46 5.05 8.65 -14.57
C LEU A 46 4.65 7.20 -14.85
N THR A 47 3.41 6.83 -14.57
CA THR A 47 2.87 5.49 -14.87
C THR A 47 3.00 5.18 -16.35
N LYS A 48 2.68 6.14 -17.22
CA LYS A 48 2.81 5.98 -18.67
C LYS A 48 4.27 5.81 -19.08
N LEU A 49 5.17 6.68 -18.62
CA LEU A 49 6.62 6.58 -18.90
C LEU A 49 7.19 5.21 -18.49
N LEU A 50 6.82 4.71 -17.31
CA LEU A 50 7.25 3.40 -16.81
C LEU A 50 6.65 2.24 -17.62
N THR A 51 5.40 2.35 -18.04
CA THR A 51 4.74 1.34 -18.88
C THR A 51 5.38 1.26 -20.27
N ASP A 52 5.63 2.40 -20.87
CA ASP A 52 6.28 2.50 -22.18
C ASP A 52 7.73 2.01 -22.11
N ASP A 53 8.41 2.21 -20.95
CA ASP A 53 9.80 1.79 -20.73
C ASP A 53 9.97 0.28 -20.90
N VAL A 54 9.04 -0.52 -20.40
CA VAL A 54 9.08 -1.99 -20.53
C VAL A 54 9.16 -2.41 -22.01
N GLU A 55 8.44 -1.75 -22.90
CA GLU A 55 8.43 -2.08 -24.32
C GLU A 55 9.65 -1.51 -25.06
N LEU A 56 10.16 -0.37 -24.62
CA LEU A 56 11.32 0.29 -25.24
C LEU A 56 12.63 -0.42 -24.87
N VAL A 57 12.76 -0.90 -23.65
CA VAL A 57 13.90 -1.71 -23.22
C VAL A 57 13.99 -3.01 -24.04
N LYS A 58 12.87 -3.65 -24.37
CA LYS A 58 12.86 -4.82 -25.27
C LYS A 58 13.38 -4.50 -26.67
N LYS A 59 13.30 -3.24 -27.08
CA LYS A 59 13.83 -2.75 -28.37
C LYS A 59 15.29 -2.28 -28.27
N GLY A 60 15.92 -2.41 -27.12
CA GLY A 60 17.32 -2.06 -26.89
C GLY A 60 17.55 -0.61 -26.42
N GLU A 61 16.50 0.12 -26.04
CA GLU A 61 16.64 1.45 -25.45
C GLU A 61 17.05 1.39 -23.98
N PRO A 62 17.78 2.38 -23.46
CA PRO A 62 18.14 2.44 -22.04
C PRO A 62 16.89 2.62 -21.18
N SER A 63 16.81 1.86 -20.08
CA SER A 63 15.71 1.98 -19.12
C SER A 63 15.77 3.29 -18.32
N ILE A 64 14.61 3.91 -18.11
CA ILE A 64 14.48 5.07 -17.21
C ILE A 64 14.57 4.66 -15.74
N THR A 65 14.42 3.38 -15.40
CA THR A 65 14.50 2.93 -14.01
C THR A 65 15.90 3.10 -13.42
N SER A 66 16.93 3.21 -14.28
CA SER A 66 18.31 3.46 -13.85
C SER A 66 18.52 4.82 -13.19
N ILE A 67 17.68 5.81 -13.51
CA ILE A 67 17.74 7.17 -12.90
C ILE A 67 16.77 7.35 -11.73
N ILE A 68 15.92 6.35 -11.44
CA ILE A 68 14.99 6.36 -10.31
C ILE A 68 15.74 5.83 -9.09
N ASP A 69 16.18 6.73 -8.23
CA ASP A 69 16.87 6.41 -6.99
C ASP A 69 15.92 6.03 -5.84
N GLY A 70 16.47 5.92 -4.63
CA GLY A 70 15.68 5.59 -3.42
C GLY A 70 14.69 6.68 -3.06
N ASP A 71 15.09 7.95 -3.16
CA ASP A 71 14.23 9.09 -2.80
C ASP A 71 13.05 9.22 -3.76
N CYS A 72 13.26 8.94 -5.04
CA CYS A 72 12.21 8.84 -6.04
C CYS A 72 11.20 7.74 -5.70
N VAL A 73 11.68 6.56 -5.32
CA VAL A 73 10.81 5.44 -4.91
C VAL A 73 10.04 5.80 -3.64
N ASP A 74 10.70 6.33 -2.63
CA ASP A 74 10.08 6.79 -1.38
C ASP A 74 8.96 7.80 -1.64
N THR A 75 9.17 8.71 -2.60
CA THR A 75 8.17 9.70 -3.01
C THR A 75 6.90 9.03 -3.53
N ILE A 76 6.99 8.08 -4.47
CA ILE A 76 5.82 7.36 -4.98
C ILE A 76 5.11 6.62 -3.85
N LEU A 77 5.87 5.95 -2.98
CA LEU A 77 5.33 5.14 -1.91
C LEU A 77 4.65 5.97 -0.82
N CYS A 78 5.10 7.19 -0.56
CA CYS A 78 4.45 8.11 0.38
C CYS A 78 3.05 8.54 -0.08
N TYR A 79 2.76 8.54 -1.37
CA TYR A 79 1.41 8.79 -1.89
C TYR A 79 0.43 7.62 -1.69
N LEU A 80 0.89 6.46 -1.22
CA LEU A 80 0.03 5.35 -0.79
C LEU A 80 -0.52 5.52 0.63
N ASP A 81 -0.03 6.50 1.38
CA ASP A 81 -0.47 6.79 2.74
C ASP A 81 -1.99 7.02 2.78
N MET A 82 -2.67 6.44 3.77
CA MET A 82 -4.13 6.57 3.95
C MET A 82 -4.59 8.01 4.24
N ARG A 83 -3.68 8.92 4.55
CA ARG A 83 -3.96 10.35 4.69
C ARG A 83 -4.15 11.06 3.35
N GLN A 84 -3.72 10.43 2.26
CA GLN A 84 -3.96 10.91 0.91
C GLN A 84 -5.38 10.56 0.45
N PRO A 85 -5.99 11.37 -0.42
CA PRO A 85 -7.27 11.05 -1.06
C PRO A 85 -7.23 9.70 -1.80
N ASP A 86 -8.32 8.98 -1.82
CA ASP A 86 -8.41 7.65 -2.44
C ASP A 86 -8.01 7.66 -3.92
N ILE A 87 -8.32 8.74 -4.64
CA ILE A 87 -7.94 8.90 -6.05
C ILE A 87 -6.42 9.00 -6.22
N VAL A 88 -5.74 9.74 -5.35
CA VAL A 88 -4.28 9.86 -5.33
C VAL A 88 -3.64 8.51 -5.00
N ARG A 89 -4.14 7.84 -3.96
CA ARG A 89 -3.69 6.49 -3.55
C ARG A 89 -3.84 5.47 -4.69
N GLY A 90 -4.97 5.52 -5.40
CA GLY A 90 -5.22 4.65 -6.56
C GLY A 90 -4.19 4.86 -7.68
N HIS A 91 -3.88 6.10 -8.04
CA HIS A 91 -2.86 6.41 -9.03
C HIS A 91 -1.44 6.08 -8.56
N ALA A 92 -1.13 6.27 -7.28
CA ALA A 92 0.15 5.86 -6.69
C ALA A 92 0.33 4.33 -6.73
N ALA A 93 -0.73 3.55 -6.46
CA ALA A 93 -0.70 2.09 -6.59
C ALA A 93 -0.44 1.62 -8.03
N LEU A 94 -1.08 2.26 -9.01
CA LEU A 94 -0.83 2.00 -10.44
C LEU A 94 0.61 2.35 -10.83
N CYS A 95 1.10 3.49 -10.37
CA CYS A 95 2.47 3.93 -10.62
C CYS A 95 3.49 2.96 -9.99
N THR A 96 3.28 2.55 -8.74
CA THR A 96 4.12 1.56 -8.07
C THR A 96 4.13 0.22 -8.82
N SER A 97 2.97 -0.25 -9.28
CA SER A 97 2.87 -1.46 -10.09
C SER A 97 3.65 -1.36 -11.40
N ALA A 98 3.56 -0.21 -12.09
CA ALA A 98 4.31 0.03 -13.31
C ALA A 98 5.82 0.08 -13.05
N TYR A 99 6.23 0.73 -11.95
CA TYR A 99 7.63 0.76 -11.51
C TYR A 99 8.19 -0.65 -11.25
N LEU A 100 7.47 -1.47 -10.49
CA LEU A 100 7.91 -2.84 -10.20
C LEU A 100 8.04 -3.69 -11.46
N LYS A 101 7.15 -3.52 -12.44
CA LYS A 101 7.24 -4.22 -13.74
C LYS A 101 8.44 -3.75 -14.55
N ALA A 102 8.75 -2.47 -14.53
CA ALA A 102 9.87 -1.91 -15.29
C ALA A 102 11.23 -2.20 -14.63
N ALA A 103 11.32 -2.08 -13.31
CA ALA A 103 12.56 -2.23 -12.55
C ALA A 103 12.87 -3.70 -12.14
N GLY A 104 11.87 -4.60 -12.20
CA GLY A 104 12.05 -6.02 -11.87
C GLY A 104 12.61 -6.24 -10.44
N GLU A 105 13.62 -7.11 -10.32
CA GLU A 105 14.21 -7.44 -9.01
C GLU A 105 14.82 -6.25 -8.28
N GLU A 106 15.36 -5.27 -9.00
CA GLU A 106 15.89 -4.05 -8.39
C GLU A 106 14.77 -3.23 -7.74
N GLY A 107 13.62 -3.12 -8.40
CA GLY A 107 12.43 -2.47 -7.84
C GLY A 107 11.95 -3.18 -6.58
N ASN A 108 11.87 -4.50 -6.61
CA ASN A 108 11.48 -5.32 -5.45
C ASN A 108 12.44 -5.10 -4.27
N ARG A 109 13.75 -5.04 -4.53
CA ARG A 109 14.77 -4.82 -3.50
C ARG A 109 14.64 -3.44 -2.85
N LYS A 110 14.46 -2.37 -3.64
CA LYS A 110 14.26 -1.01 -3.13
C LYS A 110 13.01 -0.92 -2.26
N LEU A 111 11.92 -1.53 -2.72
CA LEU A 111 10.66 -1.57 -1.98
C LEU A 111 10.78 -2.34 -0.66
N ALA A 112 11.44 -3.49 -0.68
CA ALA A 112 11.72 -4.26 0.52
C ALA A 112 12.56 -3.46 1.52
N GLY A 113 13.55 -2.71 1.03
CA GLY A 113 14.37 -1.80 1.82
C GLY A 113 13.53 -0.72 2.51
N PHE A 114 12.66 -0.06 1.76
CA PHE A 114 11.73 0.95 2.27
C PHE A 114 10.86 0.38 3.39
N PHE A 115 10.19 -0.75 3.14
CA PHE A 115 9.30 -1.38 4.12
C PHE A 115 10.03 -1.74 5.42
N ARG A 116 11.18 -2.42 5.32
CA ARG A 116 11.98 -2.83 6.48
C ARG A 116 12.46 -1.63 7.29
N GLU A 117 12.89 -0.56 6.63
CA GLU A 117 13.37 0.66 7.30
C GLU A 117 12.23 1.35 8.06
N ARG A 118 11.06 1.48 7.47
CA ARG A 118 9.88 2.08 8.12
C ARG A 118 9.44 1.24 9.34
N VAL A 119 9.35 -0.06 9.21
CA VAL A 119 9.02 -0.96 10.33
C VAL A 119 10.08 -0.86 11.44
N ARG A 120 11.36 -0.73 11.09
CA ARG A 120 12.46 -0.60 12.05
C ARG A 120 12.40 0.70 12.86
N ARG A 121 11.99 1.81 12.25
CA ARG A 121 11.83 3.11 12.95
C ARG A 121 10.74 3.07 14.00
N ALA A 122 9.73 2.23 13.83
CA ALA A 122 8.68 1.93 14.81
C ALA A 122 7.88 3.15 15.30
N THR A 123 7.78 4.23 14.52
CA THR A 123 6.87 5.34 14.79
C THR A 123 5.47 5.05 14.26
N TYR A 124 4.45 5.77 14.75
CA TYR A 124 3.09 5.61 14.24
C TYR A 124 2.98 5.95 12.75
N ASP A 125 3.62 7.03 12.33
CA ASP A 125 3.62 7.46 10.92
C ASP A 125 4.34 6.46 10.02
N ASP A 126 5.47 5.94 10.46
CA ASP A 126 6.20 4.93 9.70
C ASP A 126 5.39 3.63 9.56
N TYR A 127 4.68 3.20 10.59
CA TYR A 127 3.79 2.04 10.50
C TYR A 127 2.63 2.27 9.53
N ILE A 128 1.97 3.44 9.58
CA ILE A 128 0.89 3.76 8.64
C ILE A 128 1.39 3.63 7.21
N VAL A 129 2.49 4.32 6.89
CA VAL A 129 3.05 4.29 5.53
C VAL A 129 3.47 2.88 5.12
N ALA A 130 4.20 2.15 5.98
CA ALA A 130 4.63 0.78 5.69
C ALA A 130 3.44 -0.16 5.42
N PHE A 131 2.40 -0.09 6.24
CA PHE A 131 1.22 -0.96 6.09
C PHE A 131 0.39 -0.59 4.86
N CYS A 132 0.23 0.68 4.54
CA CYS A 132 -0.44 1.12 3.31
C CYS A 132 0.31 0.69 2.06
N VAL A 133 1.64 0.81 2.06
CA VAL A 133 2.51 0.30 0.99
C VAL A 133 2.34 -1.22 0.86
N ALA A 134 2.43 -1.96 1.95
CA ALA A 134 2.24 -3.41 1.94
C ALA A 134 0.84 -3.82 1.44
N ALA A 135 -0.21 -3.12 1.89
CA ALA A 135 -1.58 -3.37 1.43
C ALA A 135 -1.74 -3.21 -0.09
N ALA A 136 -1.08 -2.20 -0.68
CA ALA A 136 -1.13 -1.96 -2.12
C ALA A 136 -0.32 -2.99 -2.93
N ILE A 137 0.79 -3.49 -2.39
CA ILE A 137 1.79 -4.26 -3.14
C ILE A 137 1.62 -5.76 -2.96
N PHE A 138 1.26 -6.23 -1.80
CA PHE A 138 1.12 -7.65 -1.52
C PHE A 138 0.24 -8.41 -2.53
N PRO A 139 -0.88 -7.88 -3.03
CA PRO A 139 -1.64 -8.55 -4.07
C PRO A 139 -0.94 -8.66 -5.42
N ILE A 140 0.06 -7.82 -5.68
CA ILE A 140 0.71 -7.67 -7.00
C ILE A 140 1.97 -8.52 -7.11
N VAL A 141 2.74 -8.65 -6.02
CA VAL A 141 4.07 -9.28 -6.01
C VAL A 141 4.12 -10.38 -4.94
N PRO A 142 3.67 -11.61 -5.28
CA PRO A 142 3.58 -12.73 -4.34
C PRO A 142 4.90 -13.09 -3.65
N ASP A 143 5.98 -13.16 -4.40
CA ASP A 143 7.30 -13.55 -3.88
C ASP A 143 7.81 -12.54 -2.86
N LEU A 144 7.70 -11.25 -3.19
CA LEU A 144 8.06 -10.16 -2.27
C LEU A 144 7.17 -10.17 -1.01
N THR A 145 5.89 -10.47 -1.18
CA THR A 145 4.95 -10.60 -0.06
C THR A 145 5.40 -11.68 0.91
N SER A 146 5.72 -12.85 0.40
CA SER A 146 6.22 -13.95 1.23
C SER A 146 7.53 -13.58 1.91
N GLU A 147 8.48 -12.98 1.22
CA GLU A 147 9.76 -12.56 1.77
C GLU A 147 9.60 -11.53 2.91
N LEU A 148 8.77 -10.53 2.72
CA LEU A 148 8.58 -9.46 3.71
C LEU A 148 7.71 -9.91 4.87
N PHE A 149 6.55 -10.49 4.58
CA PHE A 149 5.55 -10.83 5.59
C PHE A 149 5.98 -12.01 6.45
N LEU A 150 6.61 -13.03 5.85
CA LEU A 150 7.07 -14.22 6.56
C LEU A 150 8.48 -14.07 7.17
N SER A 151 9.11 -12.90 7.05
CA SER A 151 10.40 -12.66 7.69
C SER A 151 10.27 -12.81 9.22
N GLU A 152 11.22 -13.48 9.85
CA GLU A 152 11.22 -13.73 11.31
C GLU A 152 11.08 -12.43 12.11
N GLY A 153 11.74 -11.35 11.67
CA GLY A 153 11.67 -10.05 12.32
C GLY A 153 10.28 -9.43 12.28
N PHE A 154 9.57 -9.54 11.17
CA PHE A 154 8.23 -8.99 11.04
C PHE A 154 7.18 -9.83 11.76
N LEU A 155 7.18 -11.15 11.57
CA LEU A 155 6.27 -12.07 12.27
C LEU A 155 6.44 -12.00 13.79
N GLY A 156 7.67 -11.92 14.28
CA GLY A 156 7.97 -11.74 15.71
C GLY A 156 7.44 -10.43 16.27
N SER A 157 7.33 -9.39 15.44
CA SER A 157 6.79 -8.08 15.83
C SER A 157 5.26 -8.01 15.76
N LEU A 158 4.61 -8.81 14.90
CA LEU A 158 3.15 -8.79 14.71
C LEU A 158 2.38 -9.02 16.01
N GLY A 159 2.69 -10.06 16.75
CA GLY A 159 2.02 -10.36 18.00
C GLY A 159 2.10 -9.22 19.04
N PRO A 160 3.28 -8.66 19.33
CA PRO A 160 3.42 -7.46 20.14
C PRO A 160 2.71 -6.23 19.56
N LEU A 161 2.72 -6.05 18.23
CA LEU A 161 2.01 -4.96 17.56
C LEU A 161 0.50 -5.07 17.76
N MET A 162 -0.07 -6.25 17.58
CA MET A 162 -1.51 -6.49 17.74
C MET A 162 -1.97 -6.29 19.20
N ARG A 163 -1.15 -6.66 20.16
CA ARG A 163 -1.45 -6.45 21.59
C ARG A 163 -1.26 -5.02 22.07
N ARG A 164 -0.64 -4.15 21.28
CA ARG A 164 -0.58 -2.72 21.58
C ARG A 164 -1.98 -2.13 21.43
N LYS A 165 -2.49 -1.51 22.49
CA LYS A 165 -3.64 -0.61 22.35
C LYS A 165 -3.17 0.60 21.54
N TRP A 166 -3.45 0.58 20.24
CA TRP A 166 -3.08 1.67 19.36
C TRP A 166 -3.88 2.92 19.75
N LYS A 167 -3.20 4.00 20.07
CA LYS A 167 -3.84 5.31 20.27
C LYS A 167 -4.38 5.88 18.94
N SER A 168 -3.83 5.42 17.82
CA SER A 168 -4.23 5.85 16.48
C SER A 168 -4.97 4.74 15.74
N ARG A 169 -6.25 4.95 15.46
CA ARG A 169 -7.06 4.04 14.64
C ARG A 169 -6.60 3.94 13.19
N LYS A 170 -5.90 4.97 12.70
CA LYS A 170 -5.31 4.93 11.35
C LYS A 170 -4.30 3.79 11.23
N VAL A 171 -3.47 3.58 12.26
CA VAL A 171 -2.52 2.45 12.28
C VAL A 171 -3.25 1.12 12.29
N GLU A 172 -4.31 1.00 13.09
CA GLU A 172 -5.12 -0.22 13.17
C GLU A 172 -5.79 -0.55 11.83
N THR A 173 -6.39 0.46 11.19
CA THR A 173 -6.98 0.30 9.85
C THR A 173 -5.93 -0.10 8.81
N ALA A 174 -4.79 0.60 8.76
CA ALA A 174 -3.71 0.27 7.82
C ALA A 174 -3.16 -1.16 8.05
N CYS A 175 -3.06 -1.57 9.31
CA CYS A 175 -2.66 -2.94 9.66
C CYS A 175 -3.66 -3.97 9.13
N LEU A 176 -4.96 -3.75 9.32
CA LEU A 176 -6.01 -4.64 8.84
C LEU A 176 -6.05 -4.70 7.30
N GLU A 177 -5.85 -3.58 6.61
CA GLU A 177 -5.72 -3.53 5.16
C GLU A 177 -4.52 -4.37 4.68
N MET A 178 -3.37 -4.25 5.35
CA MET A 178 -2.19 -5.06 5.06
C MET A 178 -2.45 -6.56 5.30
N LEU A 179 -3.07 -6.94 6.42
CA LEU A 179 -3.42 -8.35 6.70
C LEU A 179 -4.40 -8.90 5.67
N ASN A 180 -5.40 -8.09 5.28
CA ASN A 180 -6.35 -8.44 4.23
C ASN A 180 -5.65 -8.70 2.88
N ALA A 181 -4.66 -7.89 2.53
CA ALA A 181 -3.83 -8.05 1.34
C ALA A 181 -2.92 -9.28 1.45
N ALA A 182 -2.25 -9.49 2.58
CA ALA A 182 -1.41 -10.66 2.82
C ALA A 182 -2.19 -11.98 2.71
N CYS A 183 -3.46 -12.00 3.12
CA CYS A 183 -4.34 -13.16 3.02
C CYS A 183 -4.70 -13.57 1.58
N THR A 184 -4.28 -12.83 0.56
CA THR A 184 -4.36 -13.30 -0.84
C THR A 184 -3.41 -14.47 -1.12
N HIS A 185 -2.36 -14.64 -0.30
CA HIS A 185 -1.34 -15.70 -0.43
C HIS A 185 -1.52 -16.76 0.67
N SER A 186 -1.49 -18.04 0.30
CA SER A 186 -1.78 -19.16 1.21
C SER A 186 -0.84 -19.19 2.43
N GLN A 187 0.48 -19.08 2.22
CA GLN A 187 1.46 -19.10 3.30
C GLN A 187 1.28 -17.93 4.28
N CYS A 188 0.95 -16.75 3.76
CA CYS A 188 0.69 -15.59 4.60
C CYS A 188 -0.60 -15.77 5.40
N ARG A 189 -1.64 -16.41 4.83
CA ARG A 189 -2.88 -16.74 5.56
C ARG A 189 -2.63 -17.64 6.76
N GLU A 190 -1.79 -18.65 6.61
CA GLU A 190 -1.41 -19.54 7.73
C GLU A 190 -0.72 -18.75 8.86
N ALA A 191 0.16 -17.82 8.49
CA ALA A 191 0.81 -16.94 9.46
C ALA A 191 -0.20 -15.99 10.14
N VAL A 192 -1.11 -15.38 9.39
CA VAL A 192 -2.18 -14.52 9.95
C VAL A 192 -3.08 -15.33 10.87
N GLN A 193 -3.48 -16.55 10.47
CA GLN A 193 -4.28 -17.43 11.31
C GLN A 193 -3.56 -17.72 12.63
N LYS A 194 -2.29 -18.02 12.60
CA LYS A 194 -1.50 -18.37 13.78
C LYS A 194 -1.27 -17.22 14.75
N TYR A 195 -1.01 -16.01 14.21
CA TYR A 195 -0.52 -14.89 15.01
C TYR A 195 -1.55 -13.80 15.28
N CYS A 196 -2.61 -13.71 14.46
CA CYS A 196 -3.55 -12.61 14.50
C CYS A 196 -5.02 -13.03 14.72
N ALA A 197 -5.38 -14.31 14.62
CA ALA A 197 -6.78 -14.74 14.68
C ALA A 197 -7.49 -14.30 15.97
N GLU A 198 -6.89 -14.53 17.11
CA GLU A 198 -7.43 -14.13 18.42
C GLU A 198 -7.69 -12.63 18.50
N TRP A 199 -6.72 -11.83 18.09
CA TRP A 199 -6.86 -10.37 18.06
C TRP A 199 -7.95 -9.89 17.09
N LEU A 200 -8.09 -10.55 15.92
CA LEU A 200 -9.15 -10.25 14.95
C LEU A 200 -10.54 -10.58 15.51
N GLU A 201 -10.67 -11.68 16.23
CA GLU A 201 -11.89 -12.07 16.91
C GLU A 201 -12.25 -11.06 18.01
N GLU A 202 -11.28 -10.67 18.84
CA GLU A 202 -11.47 -9.62 19.84
C GLU A 202 -12.00 -8.31 19.24
N ILE A 203 -11.49 -7.89 18.06
CA ILE A 203 -11.97 -6.68 17.38
C ILE A 203 -13.42 -6.83 16.94
N VAL A 204 -13.78 -7.98 16.36
CA VAL A 204 -15.15 -8.22 15.85
C VAL A 204 -16.16 -8.26 16.99
N ASP A 205 -15.78 -8.81 18.14
CA ASP A 205 -16.65 -8.96 19.31
C ASP A 205 -16.77 -7.70 20.18
N GLN A 206 -15.96 -6.65 19.91
CA GLN A 206 -16.03 -5.39 20.67
C GLN A 206 -17.36 -4.66 20.45
N ASP A 207 -17.96 -4.16 21.53
CA ASP A 207 -19.08 -3.21 21.41
C ASP A 207 -18.54 -1.84 20.95
N PRO A 208 -18.99 -1.32 19.78
CA PRO A 208 -18.57 -0.03 19.27
C PRO A 208 -18.82 1.13 20.25
N GLU A 209 -19.88 1.06 21.07
CA GLU A 209 -20.18 2.08 22.07
C GLU A 209 -19.19 2.05 23.25
N GLU A 210 -18.76 0.85 23.65
CA GLU A 210 -17.75 0.72 24.70
C GLU A 210 -16.36 1.14 24.21
N VAL A 211 -16.04 0.87 22.94
CA VAL A 211 -14.81 1.35 22.31
C VAL A 211 -14.78 2.88 22.31
N VAL A 212 -15.87 3.53 21.92
CA VAL A 212 -15.98 5.00 21.93
C VAL A 212 -15.82 5.54 23.36
N LYS A 213 -16.50 4.96 24.36
CA LYS A 213 -16.36 5.35 25.77
C LYS A 213 -14.93 5.21 26.29
N SER A 214 -14.29 4.10 25.97
CA SER A 214 -12.90 3.82 26.36
C SER A 214 -11.93 4.85 25.74
N MET A 215 -12.15 5.26 24.51
CA MET A 215 -11.34 6.29 23.86
C MET A 215 -11.53 7.67 24.49
N HIS A 216 -12.76 8.05 24.83
CA HIS A 216 -13.03 9.29 25.54
C HIS A 216 -12.35 9.34 26.90
N ALA A 217 -12.30 8.19 27.61
CA ALA A 217 -11.65 8.10 28.90
C ALA A 217 -10.11 8.18 28.79
N ALA A 218 -9.54 7.69 27.66
CA ALA A 218 -8.10 7.68 27.45
C ALA A 218 -7.54 9.03 26.95
N ASP A 219 -8.34 9.75 26.16
CA ASP A 219 -7.96 11.04 25.59
C ASP A 219 -9.20 11.93 25.39
N PRO A 220 -9.54 12.75 26.38
CA PRO A 220 -10.70 13.65 26.30
C PRO A 220 -10.64 14.66 25.15
N ASP A 221 -9.43 15.01 24.68
CA ASP A 221 -9.25 15.99 23.62
C ASP A 221 -9.59 15.42 22.23
N VAL A 222 -9.48 14.10 22.04
CA VAL A 222 -9.92 13.43 20.81
C VAL A 222 -11.43 13.60 20.59
N HIS A 223 -12.20 13.66 21.66
CA HIS A 223 -13.65 13.87 21.59
C HIS A 223 -14.02 15.22 20.95
N VAL A 224 -13.25 16.26 21.22
CA VAL A 224 -13.49 17.60 20.69
C VAL A 224 -13.15 17.66 19.19
N GLN A 225 -12.17 16.88 18.72
CA GLN A 225 -11.70 16.92 17.34
C GLN A 225 -12.51 16.04 16.38
N GLU A 226 -12.92 14.83 16.79
CA GLU A 226 -13.51 13.86 15.87
C GLU A 226 -15.02 13.65 16.03
N GLY A 227 -15.61 13.92 17.19
CA GLY A 227 -17.02 13.69 17.50
C GLY A 227 -17.40 12.20 17.58
N SER A 228 -18.39 11.88 18.41
CA SER A 228 -18.80 10.49 18.71
C SER A 228 -19.28 9.70 17.48
N ILE A 229 -19.92 10.38 16.51
CA ILE A 229 -20.43 9.75 15.29
C ILE A 229 -19.28 9.28 14.38
N SER A 230 -18.25 10.11 14.22
CA SER A 230 -17.06 9.75 13.43
C SER A 230 -16.31 8.57 14.04
N MET A 231 -16.12 8.59 15.36
CA MET A 231 -15.47 7.53 16.11
C MET A 231 -16.22 6.19 16.00
N ARG A 232 -17.55 6.21 16.11
CA ARG A 232 -18.40 5.02 15.94
C ARG A 232 -18.31 4.48 14.53
N ARG A 233 -18.38 5.34 13.51
CA ARG A 233 -18.22 4.93 12.11
C ARG A 233 -16.87 4.25 11.88
N HIS A 234 -15.81 4.81 12.42
CA HIS A 234 -14.48 4.27 12.31
C HIS A 234 -14.37 2.90 13.03
N SER A 235 -14.96 2.77 14.23
CA SER A 235 -15.00 1.49 14.94
C SER A 235 -15.70 0.41 14.12
N LEU A 236 -16.83 0.70 13.50
CA LEU A 236 -17.54 -0.21 12.62
C LEU A 236 -16.71 -0.57 11.36
N GLN A 237 -15.98 0.38 10.81
CA GLN A 237 -15.08 0.12 9.69
C GLN A 237 -13.96 -0.87 10.07
N VAL A 238 -13.32 -0.69 11.21
CA VAL A 238 -12.30 -1.57 11.74
C VAL A 238 -12.85 -2.99 11.98
N GLN A 239 -14.04 -3.11 12.59
CA GLN A 239 -14.72 -4.39 12.78
C GLN A 239 -15.04 -5.09 11.46
N ASN A 240 -15.55 -4.36 10.48
CA ASN A 240 -15.82 -4.91 9.16
C ASN A 240 -14.56 -5.43 8.46
N LEU A 241 -13.46 -4.68 8.52
CA LEU A 241 -12.17 -5.13 7.97
C LEU A 241 -11.68 -6.40 8.67
N ALA A 242 -11.74 -6.46 10.01
CA ALA A 242 -11.37 -7.64 10.77
C ALA A 242 -12.23 -8.86 10.39
N ALA A 243 -13.54 -8.67 10.26
CA ALA A 243 -14.47 -9.73 9.83
C ALA A 243 -14.13 -10.23 8.40
N VAL A 244 -13.76 -9.35 7.48
CA VAL A 244 -13.34 -9.73 6.12
C VAL A 244 -12.07 -10.58 6.16
N VAL A 245 -11.08 -10.20 6.98
CA VAL A 245 -9.84 -11.00 7.15
C VAL A 245 -10.17 -12.38 7.72
N LEU A 246 -10.96 -12.45 8.79
CA LEU A 246 -11.41 -13.72 9.39
C LEU A 246 -12.15 -14.61 8.39
N ALA A 247 -13.01 -14.03 7.56
CA ALA A 247 -13.71 -14.80 6.52
C ALA A 247 -12.72 -15.45 5.53
N LYS A 248 -11.67 -14.73 5.12
CA LYS A 248 -10.60 -15.28 4.26
C LYS A 248 -9.84 -16.43 4.92
N LEU A 249 -9.61 -16.35 6.23
CA LEU A 249 -8.93 -17.41 6.98
C LEU A 249 -9.78 -18.69 7.03
N ARG A 250 -11.10 -18.57 7.21
CA ARG A 250 -12.04 -19.71 7.30
C ARG A 250 -12.20 -20.46 5.98
N VAL A 251 -12.25 -19.78 4.85
CA VAL A 251 -12.41 -20.42 3.52
C VAL A 251 -11.28 -21.40 3.22
N SER A 252 -10.07 -21.19 3.73
CA SER A 252 -8.96 -22.11 3.49
C SER A 252 -9.03 -23.40 4.28
N ASN A 253 -9.70 -23.42 5.42
CA ASN A 253 -9.83 -24.60 6.27
C ASN A 253 -10.85 -25.62 5.71
N THR A 254 -11.74 -25.20 4.81
CA THR A 254 -12.76 -26.09 4.19
C THR A 254 -12.24 -26.88 3.00
N VAL A 255 -11.09 -26.51 2.43
CA VAL A 255 -10.52 -27.19 1.24
C VAL A 255 -9.61 -28.37 1.63
N HIS A 256 -9.26 -28.54 2.88
CA HIS A 256 -8.38 -29.60 3.37
C HIS A 256 -9.11 -30.76 4.10
N THR A 257 -10.40 -30.96 3.86
CA THR A 257 -11.04 -32.23 4.23
C THR A 257 -10.62 -33.29 3.20
N PRO A 258 -9.78 -34.29 3.58
CA PRO A 258 -9.48 -35.39 2.66
C PRO A 258 -10.78 -36.10 2.31
N PRO A 259 -10.90 -36.64 1.08
CA PRO A 259 -12.08 -37.41 0.71
C PRO A 259 -12.23 -38.55 1.72
N LEU A 260 -13.42 -38.67 2.30
CA LEU A 260 -13.77 -39.83 3.12
C LEU A 260 -13.48 -41.08 2.28
N ASP A 261 -12.51 -41.87 2.72
CA ASP A 261 -12.17 -43.15 2.14
C ASP A 261 -13.50 -43.95 2.01
N ALA A 262 -13.83 -44.27 0.76
CA ALA A 262 -14.92 -45.18 0.44
C ALA A 262 -14.59 -46.50 1.13
N ALA A 263 -15.27 -46.73 2.23
CA ALA A 263 -15.16 -47.96 2.97
C ALA A 263 -15.33 -49.13 2.03
N THR A 264 -14.33 -49.97 2.02
CA THR A 264 -14.30 -51.31 1.47
C THR A 264 -15.58 -52.06 1.82
N VAL A 265 -16.49 -52.19 0.86
CA VAL A 265 -17.56 -53.19 0.96
C VAL A 265 -16.97 -54.48 0.39
N SER A 266 -16.52 -55.38 1.29
CA SER A 266 -16.21 -56.76 0.96
C SER A 266 -17.52 -57.51 0.88
N PHE A 267 -17.78 -58.15 -0.27
CA PHE A 267 -18.67 -59.30 -0.39
C PHE A 267 -17.90 -60.58 -0.22
#